data_3569b985cec071f37e912b82c6fbb0aa
#
_entry.id   3569b985cec071f37e912b82c6fbb0aa
#
_cell.length_a   1.000
_cell.length_b   1.000
_cell.length_c   1.000
_cell.angle_alpha   90.00
_cell.angle_beta   90.00
_cell.angle_gamma   90.00
#
_symmetry.space_group_name_H-M   'P 1'
#
loop_
_entity.id
_entity.type
_entity.pdbx_description
1 polymer ?
#
loop_
_entity_poly.entity_id
_entity_poly.type
_entity_poly.pdbx_seq_one_letter_code
_entity_poly.pdbx_strand_id
1 'polypeptide(L)'
;MKSSDYILGYIISLLPIVLIQNILFFLTAIIMGLEFTISIIPTVLVSMIISIFFISLGILIGSLVNEKGTGGLGSIIVQLVCFTSGMYFPVEAIGGVFEIICKSLPFEACLTIIQGTLHNDFNNLTLIHTIVFLIYFIAVILLSIIVFKKRMISDNK
;
A
#
# COMPACT_ATOMS: atom_id res chain seq x y z
N MET A 1 13.24 -5.44 -23.91
CA MET A 1 12.84 -5.67 -22.51
C MET A 1 11.33 -5.70 -22.44
N LYS A 2 10.75 -6.63 -21.68
CA LYS A 2 9.30 -6.65 -21.48
C LYS A 2 8.91 -5.62 -20.41
N SER A 3 7.72 -5.04 -20.51
CA SER A 3 7.23 -4.05 -19.52
C SER A 3 7.17 -4.62 -18.09
N SER A 4 6.95 -5.92 -17.96
CA SER A 4 7.01 -6.65 -16.69
C SER A 4 8.41 -6.63 -16.05
N ASP A 5 9.46 -6.77 -16.86
CA ASP A 5 10.84 -6.80 -16.36
C ASP A 5 11.26 -5.43 -15.78
N TYR A 6 10.75 -4.36 -16.40
CA TYR A 6 10.98 -3.00 -15.95
C TYR A 6 10.30 -2.72 -14.60
N ILE A 7 9.01 -3.10 -14.47
CA ILE A 7 8.25 -2.93 -13.23
C ILE A 7 8.86 -3.76 -12.10
N LEU A 8 9.23 -5.02 -12.37
CA LEU A 8 9.90 -5.86 -11.39
C LEU A 8 11.25 -5.29 -10.96
N GLY A 9 12.05 -4.80 -11.90
CA GLY A 9 13.32 -4.13 -11.60
C GLY A 9 13.13 -2.91 -10.71
N TYR A 10 12.09 -2.12 -10.95
CA TYR A 10 11.77 -0.95 -10.14
C TYR A 10 11.35 -1.33 -8.72
N ILE A 11 10.47 -2.33 -8.58
CA ILE A 11 10.04 -2.86 -7.28
C ILE A 11 11.24 -3.39 -6.50
N ILE A 12 12.07 -4.24 -7.11
CA ILE A 12 13.24 -4.83 -6.47
C ILE A 12 14.23 -3.76 -6.00
N SER A 13 14.42 -2.70 -6.78
CA SER A 13 15.32 -1.60 -6.43
C SER A 13 14.82 -0.77 -5.23
N LEU A 14 13.51 -0.69 -5.01
CA LEU A 14 12.92 0.05 -3.89
C LEU A 14 12.77 -0.79 -2.62
N LEU A 15 12.71 -2.12 -2.72
CA LEU A 15 12.53 -3.00 -1.56
C LEU A 15 13.57 -2.80 -0.44
N PRO A 16 14.89 -2.64 -0.70
CA PRO A 16 15.86 -2.36 0.35
C PRO A 16 15.58 -1.07 1.11
N ILE A 17 15.14 -0.02 0.41
CA ILE A 17 14.77 1.26 1.00
C ILE A 17 13.57 1.09 1.92
N VAL A 18 12.55 0.38 1.44
CA VAL A 18 11.35 0.05 2.22
C VAL A 18 11.70 -0.74 3.47
N LEU A 19 12.60 -1.72 3.37
CA LEU A 19 13.04 -2.50 4.53
C LEU A 19 13.70 -1.61 5.58
N ILE A 20 14.62 -0.75 5.17
CA ILE A 20 15.30 0.20 6.09
C ILE A 20 14.26 1.12 6.74
N GLN A 21 13.31 1.66 5.97
CA GLN A 21 12.24 2.50 6.51
C GLN A 21 11.38 1.77 7.54
N ASN A 22 10.99 0.51 7.28
CA ASN A 22 10.23 -0.30 8.23
C ASN A 22 11.01 -0.53 9.53
N ILE A 23 12.30 -0.87 9.43
CA ILE A 23 13.16 -1.07 10.61
C ILE A 23 13.23 0.22 11.43
N LEU A 24 13.49 1.37 10.80
CA LEU A 24 13.56 2.66 11.47
C LEU A 24 12.21 3.02 12.12
N PHE A 25 11.10 2.74 11.45
CA PHE A 25 9.77 2.99 11.96
C PHE A 25 9.49 2.18 13.24
N PHE A 26 9.75 0.87 13.22
CA PHE A 26 9.55 0.01 14.39
C PHE A 26 10.52 0.35 15.53
N LEU A 27 11.77 0.69 15.22
CA LEU A 27 12.71 1.18 16.25
C LEU A 27 12.17 2.44 16.94
N THR A 28 11.67 3.39 16.15
CA THR A 28 11.08 4.61 16.72
C THR A 28 9.84 4.30 17.55
N ALA A 29 8.98 3.40 17.09
CA ALA A 29 7.79 2.98 17.82
C ALA A 29 8.13 2.31 19.16
N ILE A 30 9.18 1.49 19.20
CA ILE A 30 9.69 0.87 20.44
C ILE A 30 10.20 1.93 21.40
N ILE A 31 10.96 2.91 20.92
CA ILE A 31 11.44 4.04 21.75
C ILE A 31 10.26 4.85 22.31
N MET A 32 9.15 4.96 21.55
CA MET A 32 7.93 5.65 21.98
C MET A 32 7.04 4.82 22.91
N GLY A 33 7.41 3.58 23.24
CA GLY A 33 6.69 2.74 24.19
C GLY A 33 5.96 1.53 23.60
N LEU A 34 6.17 1.22 22.34
CA LEU A 34 5.67 -0.06 21.78
C LEU A 34 6.43 -1.21 22.46
N GLU A 35 5.68 -2.16 23.03
CA GLU A 35 6.28 -3.36 23.60
C GLU A 35 6.98 -4.19 22.51
N PHE A 36 8.22 -4.59 22.79
CA PHE A 36 8.96 -5.46 21.90
C PHE A 36 8.38 -6.86 21.92
N THR A 37 7.63 -7.19 20.89
CA THR A 37 6.96 -8.49 20.71
C THR A 37 7.49 -9.20 19.47
N ILE A 38 7.54 -10.52 19.51
CA ILE A 38 7.98 -11.35 18.36
C ILE A 38 7.10 -11.13 17.12
N SER A 39 5.87 -10.66 17.30
CA SER A 39 4.94 -10.29 16.22
C SER A 39 5.43 -9.16 15.32
N ILE A 40 6.44 -8.39 15.75
CA ILE A 40 7.06 -7.35 14.92
C ILE A 40 7.67 -7.95 13.64
N ILE A 41 8.27 -9.14 13.74
CA ILE A 41 8.92 -9.80 12.59
C ILE A 41 7.91 -10.11 11.47
N PRO A 42 6.81 -10.85 11.72
CA PRO A 42 5.80 -11.07 10.69
C PRO A 42 5.13 -9.76 10.23
N THR A 43 4.98 -8.76 11.11
CA THR A 43 4.41 -7.46 10.74
C THR A 43 5.32 -6.72 9.73
N VAL A 44 6.63 -6.77 9.89
CA VAL A 44 7.58 -6.22 8.90
C VAL A 44 7.45 -6.94 7.56
N LEU A 45 7.33 -8.27 7.54
CA LEU A 45 7.14 -9.01 6.29
C LEU A 45 5.82 -8.65 5.59
N VAL A 46 4.75 -8.54 6.34
CA VAL A 46 3.43 -8.13 5.82
C VAL A 46 3.49 -6.69 5.29
N SER A 47 4.14 -5.77 6.01
CA SER A 47 4.29 -4.38 5.56
C SER A 47 5.12 -4.27 4.28
N MET A 48 6.10 -5.15 4.05
CA MET A 48 6.83 -5.22 2.78
C MET A 48 5.92 -5.63 1.62
N ILE A 49 5.03 -6.61 1.82
CA ILE A 49 4.04 -7.01 0.81
C ILE A 49 3.09 -5.86 0.48
N ILE A 50 2.59 -5.17 1.50
CA ILE A 50 1.74 -3.99 1.34
C ILE A 50 2.49 -2.86 0.61
N SER A 51 3.78 -2.70 0.88
CA SER A 51 4.61 -1.70 0.19
C SER A 51 4.75 -1.99 -1.31
N ILE A 52 4.81 -3.26 -1.72
CA ILE A 52 4.79 -3.64 -3.15
C ILE A 52 3.49 -3.16 -3.82
N PHE A 53 2.36 -3.26 -3.13
CA PHE A 53 1.09 -2.72 -3.60
C PHE A 53 1.17 -1.21 -3.84
N PHE A 54 1.66 -0.45 -2.86
CA PHE A 54 1.78 1.01 -2.99
C PHE A 54 2.82 1.44 -4.03
N ILE A 55 3.92 0.72 -4.18
CA ILE A 55 4.90 0.94 -5.26
C ILE A 55 4.22 0.72 -6.62
N SER A 56 3.48 -0.36 -6.78
CA SER A 56 2.76 -0.67 -8.02
C SER A 56 1.68 0.39 -8.32
N LEU A 57 0.98 0.87 -7.31
CA LEU A 57 0.02 1.97 -7.42
C LEU A 57 0.73 3.27 -7.85
N GLY A 58 1.88 3.57 -7.27
CA GLY A 58 2.72 4.72 -7.66
C GLY A 58 3.18 4.65 -9.11
N ILE A 59 3.61 3.48 -9.59
CA ILE A 59 3.97 3.25 -10.99
C ILE A 59 2.76 3.47 -11.91
N LEU A 60 1.59 2.96 -11.53
CA LEU A 60 0.35 3.13 -12.27
C LEU A 60 0.01 4.63 -12.44
N ILE A 61 0.00 5.37 -11.34
CA ILE A 61 -0.31 6.79 -11.33
C ILE A 61 0.74 7.58 -12.12
N GLY A 62 2.02 7.33 -11.89
CA GLY A 62 3.12 7.97 -12.62
C GLY A 62 3.08 7.68 -14.12
N SER A 63 2.52 6.53 -14.52
CA SER A 63 2.29 6.20 -15.93
C SER A 63 1.12 6.94 -16.56
N LEU A 64 0.16 7.42 -15.78
CA LEU A 64 -1.03 8.14 -16.27
C LEU A 64 -0.83 9.65 -16.32
N VAL A 65 0.12 10.19 -15.58
CA VAL A 65 0.30 11.64 -15.38
C VAL A 65 1.62 12.12 -15.99
N ASN A 66 1.63 13.37 -16.39
CA ASN A 66 2.85 14.04 -16.86
C ASN A 66 3.79 14.37 -15.69
N GLU A 67 5.10 14.42 -15.92
CA GLU A 67 6.14 14.64 -14.90
C GLU A 67 5.85 15.86 -13.99
N LYS A 68 5.34 16.96 -14.57
CA LYS A 68 5.01 18.19 -13.81
C LYS A 68 3.84 18.02 -12.83
N GLY A 69 2.93 17.10 -13.09
CA GLY A 69 1.74 16.83 -12.24
C GLY A 69 1.95 15.74 -11.20
N THR A 70 2.97 14.91 -11.37
CA THR A 70 3.16 13.70 -10.54
C THR A 70 3.37 14.01 -9.06
N GLY A 71 4.14 15.05 -8.74
CA GLY A 71 4.40 15.43 -7.34
C GLY A 71 3.16 15.91 -6.59
N GLY A 72 2.37 16.77 -7.23
CA GLY A 72 1.14 17.29 -6.63
C GLY A 72 0.06 16.22 -6.45
N LEU A 73 -0.13 15.37 -7.48
CA LEU A 73 -1.08 14.26 -7.40
C LEU A 73 -0.65 13.20 -6.39
N GLY A 74 0.65 12.91 -6.28
CA GLY A 74 1.19 12.00 -5.27
C GLY A 74 0.81 12.45 -3.85
N SER A 75 0.96 13.73 -3.54
CA SER A 75 0.60 14.29 -2.24
C SER A 75 -0.90 14.18 -1.94
N ILE A 76 -1.76 14.46 -2.92
CA ILE A 76 -3.21 14.32 -2.78
C ILE A 76 -3.60 12.86 -2.52
N ILE A 77 -3.00 11.92 -3.26
CA ILE A 77 -3.29 10.49 -3.10
C ILE A 77 -2.85 9.99 -1.73
N VAL A 78 -1.65 10.37 -1.27
CA VAL A 78 -1.20 10.01 0.09
C VAL A 78 -2.18 10.52 1.14
N GLN A 79 -2.64 11.76 1.00
CA GLN A 79 -3.63 12.33 1.93
C GLN A 79 -4.96 11.57 1.89
N LEU A 80 -5.46 11.22 0.70
CA LEU A 80 -6.67 10.41 0.56
C LEU A 80 -6.51 9.03 1.20
N VAL A 81 -5.36 8.37 0.99
CA VAL A 81 -5.04 7.07 1.61
C VAL A 81 -5.08 7.19 3.13
N CYS A 82 -4.42 8.20 3.71
CA CYS A 82 -4.41 8.41 5.16
C CYS A 82 -5.81 8.64 5.74
N PHE A 83 -6.67 9.40 5.06
CA PHE A 83 -8.04 9.64 5.51
C PHE A 83 -8.93 8.40 5.38
N THR A 84 -8.80 7.64 4.29
CA THR A 84 -9.67 6.50 4.01
C THR A 84 -9.20 5.20 4.65
N SER A 85 -7.97 5.16 5.15
CA SER A 85 -7.44 3.98 5.87
C SER A 85 -7.90 3.88 7.33
N GLY A 86 -8.53 4.93 7.87
CA GLY A 86 -8.88 4.97 9.30
C GLY A 86 -7.71 5.31 10.23
N MET A 87 -6.58 5.76 9.68
CA MET A 87 -5.36 6.05 10.46
C MET A 87 -5.54 7.24 11.41
N TYR A 88 -6.26 8.28 10.99
CA TYR A 88 -6.48 9.48 11.82
C TYR A 88 -7.68 9.37 12.75
N PHE A 89 -8.71 8.64 12.35
CA PHE A 89 -9.95 8.43 13.11
C PHE A 89 -10.60 7.12 12.69
N PRO A 90 -11.26 6.40 13.61
CA PRO A 90 -11.97 5.18 13.27
C PRO A 90 -13.06 5.49 12.22
N VAL A 91 -13.07 4.72 11.14
CA VAL A 91 -13.99 4.94 10.01
C VAL A 91 -15.45 4.83 10.47
N GLU A 92 -15.71 3.97 11.45
CA GLU A 92 -17.02 3.78 12.07
C GLU A 92 -17.52 5.03 12.81
N ALA A 93 -16.64 5.90 13.30
CA ALA A 93 -17.00 7.09 14.03
C ALA A 93 -17.71 8.13 13.14
N ILE A 94 -17.43 8.12 11.83
CA ILE A 94 -18.08 8.99 10.85
C ILE A 94 -19.38 8.35 10.36
N GLY A 95 -19.35 7.03 10.11
CA GLY A 95 -20.50 6.25 9.65
C GLY A 95 -21.00 6.62 8.24
N GLY A 96 -22.16 6.09 7.88
CA GLY A 96 -22.87 6.43 6.66
C GLY A 96 -22.16 6.01 5.37
N VAL A 97 -22.30 6.82 4.32
CA VAL A 97 -21.72 6.54 3.00
C VAL A 97 -20.19 6.52 3.02
N PHE A 98 -19.57 7.34 3.88
CA PHE A 98 -18.13 7.41 4.01
C PHE A 98 -17.55 6.09 4.52
N GLU A 99 -18.17 5.48 5.52
CA GLU A 99 -17.78 4.16 6.04
C GLU A 99 -17.81 3.08 4.96
N ILE A 100 -18.88 3.07 4.14
CA ILE A 100 -19.01 2.09 3.04
C ILE A 100 -17.91 2.28 2.02
N ILE A 101 -17.58 3.52 1.65
CA ILE A 101 -16.49 3.81 0.71
C ILE A 101 -15.15 3.35 1.27
N CYS A 102 -14.84 3.69 2.53
CA CYS A 102 -13.57 3.31 3.16
C CYS A 102 -13.41 1.80 3.24
N LYS A 103 -14.45 1.08 3.68
CA LYS A 103 -14.45 -0.40 3.76
C LYS A 103 -14.39 -1.09 2.40
N SER A 104 -14.78 -0.40 1.34
CA SER A 104 -14.64 -0.92 -0.04
C SER A 104 -13.23 -0.72 -0.59
N LEU A 105 -12.43 0.19 -0.03
CA LEU A 105 -11.08 0.49 -0.48
C LEU A 105 -10.05 -0.42 0.20
N PRO A 106 -8.92 -0.70 -0.46
CA PRO A 106 -7.89 -1.59 0.10
C PRO A 106 -7.09 -0.94 1.25
N PHE A 107 -7.26 0.37 1.49
CA PHE A 107 -6.42 1.12 2.43
C PHE A 107 -6.72 0.80 3.88
N GLU A 108 -8.00 0.70 4.24
CA GLU A 108 -8.43 0.22 5.56
C GLU A 108 -8.01 -1.25 5.77
N ALA A 109 -8.14 -2.07 4.72
CA ALA A 109 -7.70 -3.46 4.76
C ALA A 109 -6.20 -3.57 5.07
N CYS A 110 -5.35 -2.72 4.47
CA CYS A 110 -3.91 -2.68 4.76
C CYS A 110 -3.64 -2.39 6.24
N LEU A 111 -4.33 -1.40 6.82
CA LEU A 111 -4.15 -1.02 8.22
C LEU A 111 -4.60 -2.16 9.16
N THR A 112 -5.78 -2.73 8.90
CA THR A 112 -6.34 -3.83 9.70
C THR A 112 -5.44 -5.07 9.68
N ILE A 113 -4.85 -5.41 8.53
CA ILE A 113 -3.92 -6.53 8.40
C ILE A 113 -2.64 -6.28 9.21
N ILE A 114 -2.07 -5.07 9.15
CA ILE A 114 -0.88 -4.70 9.92
C ILE A 114 -1.17 -4.77 11.42
N GLN A 115 -2.27 -4.18 11.87
CA GLN A 115 -2.68 -4.19 13.29
C GLN A 115 -2.98 -5.61 13.78
N GLY A 116 -3.72 -6.40 13.00
CA GLY A 116 -4.03 -7.80 13.31
C GLY A 116 -2.76 -8.65 13.45
N THR A 117 -1.77 -8.43 12.58
CA THR A 117 -0.49 -9.13 12.66
C THR A 117 0.34 -8.69 13.86
N LEU A 118 0.36 -7.39 14.16
CA LEU A 118 1.13 -6.83 15.28
C LEU A 118 0.58 -7.31 16.64
N HIS A 119 -0.74 -7.28 16.79
CA HIS A 119 -1.41 -7.68 18.03
C HIS A 119 -1.71 -9.19 18.09
N ASN A 120 -1.38 -9.93 17.05
CA ASN A 120 -1.66 -11.37 16.92
C ASN A 120 -3.17 -11.71 17.04
N ASP A 121 -4.00 -10.78 16.56
CA ASP A 121 -5.46 -10.86 16.60
C ASP A 121 -6.01 -11.15 15.19
N PHE A 122 -6.13 -12.44 14.86
CA PHE A 122 -6.63 -12.91 13.57
C PHE A 122 -8.11 -13.26 13.67
N ASN A 123 -8.97 -12.24 13.58
CA ASN A 123 -10.42 -12.39 13.56
C ASN A 123 -10.94 -12.64 12.13
N ASN A 124 -12.21 -13.08 12.04
CA ASN A 124 -12.90 -13.20 10.74
C ASN A 124 -12.89 -11.91 9.93
N LEU A 125 -12.88 -10.75 10.59
CA LEU A 125 -12.77 -9.44 9.98
C LEU A 125 -11.42 -9.30 9.25
N THR A 126 -10.32 -9.72 9.87
CA THR A 126 -8.97 -9.69 9.26
C THR A 126 -8.90 -10.58 8.02
N LEU A 127 -9.59 -11.72 8.00
CA LEU A 127 -9.66 -12.59 6.83
C LEU A 127 -10.37 -11.91 5.65
N ILE A 128 -11.51 -11.25 5.90
CA ILE A 128 -12.25 -10.51 4.87
C ILE A 128 -11.38 -9.40 4.28
N HIS A 129 -10.72 -8.61 5.13
CA HIS A 129 -9.81 -7.53 4.70
C HIS A 129 -8.62 -8.06 3.91
N THR A 130 -8.10 -9.24 4.28
CA THR A 130 -7.02 -9.89 3.52
C THR A 130 -7.48 -10.29 2.11
N ILE A 131 -8.69 -10.81 1.96
CA ILE A 131 -9.25 -11.15 0.65
C ILE A 131 -9.45 -9.89 -0.19
N VAL A 132 -10.02 -8.84 0.38
CA VAL A 132 -10.20 -7.55 -0.30
C VAL A 132 -8.86 -7.00 -0.76
N PHE A 133 -7.86 -6.99 0.12
CA PHE A 133 -6.51 -6.55 -0.23
C PHE A 133 -5.91 -7.34 -1.38
N LEU A 134 -6.00 -8.68 -1.37
CA LEU A 134 -5.46 -9.53 -2.43
C LEU A 134 -6.09 -9.26 -3.79
N ILE A 135 -7.42 -9.04 -3.84
CA ILE A 135 -8.12 -8.69 -5.07
C ILE A 135 -7.56 -7.39 -5.65
N TYR A 136 -7.46 -6.35 -4.83
CA TYR A 136 -6.91 -5.06 -5.26
C TYR A 136 -5.42 -5.15 -5.62
N PHE A 137 -4.64 -5.93 -4.87
CA PHE A 137 -3.22 -6.15 -5.12
C PHE A 137 -2.98 -6.72 -6.52
N ILE A 138 -3.71 -7.78 -6.88
CA ILE A 138 -3.63 -8.39 -8.21
C ILE A 138 -4.10 -7.40 -9.27
N ALA A 139 -5.23 -6.72 -9.05
CA ALA A 139 -5.77 -5.76 -9.99
C ALA A 139 -4.80 -4.60 -10.29
N VAL A 140 -4.19 -4.01 -9.25
CA VAL A 140 -3.24 -2.90 -9.40
C VAL A 140 -1.98 -3.33 -10.14
N ILE A 141 -1.42 -4.51 -9.84
CA ILE A 141 -0.24 -5.02 -10.55
C ILE A 141 -0.56 -5.23 -12.03
N LEU A 142 -1.68 -5.88 -12.35
CA LEU A 142 -2.09 -6.13 -13.73
C LEU A 142 -2.32 -4.81 -14.49
N LEU A 143 -3.02 -3.86 -13.88
CA LEU A 143 -3.25 -2.54 -14.47
C LEU A 143 -1.94 -1.78 -14.68
N SER A 144 -1.01 -1.81 -13.73
CA SER A 144 0.31 -1.19 -13.86
C SER A 144 1.06 -1.72 -15.07
N ILE A 145 1.06 -3.04 -15.26
CA ILE A 145 1.74 -3.68 -16.42
C ILE A 145 1.09 -3.27 -17.73
N ILE A 146 -0.25 -3.26 -17.80
CA ILE A 146 -1.01 -2.93 -19.01
C ILE A 146 -0.80 -1.47 -19.40
N VAL A 147 -0.97 -0.55 -18.44
CA VAL A 147 -0.87 0.90 -18.69
C VAL A 147 0.55 1.29 -19.04
N PHE A 148 1.55 0.79 -18.31
CA PHE A 148 2.95 1.04 -18.60
C PHE A 148 3.35 0.53 -19.99
N LYS A 149 2.90 -0.67 -20.37
CA LYS A 149 3.12 -1.22 -21.72
C LYS A 149 2.53 -0.34 -22.81
N LYS A 150 1.31 0.19 -22.60
CA LYS A 150 0.64 1.06 -23.57
C LYS A 150 1.39 2.38 -23.74
N ARG A 151 1.87 2.97 -22.66
CA ARG A 151 2.65 4.22 -22.70
C ARG A 151 4.00 4.04 -23.39
N MET A 152 4.73 2.98 -23.08
CA MET A 152 6.01 2.66 -23.73
C MET A 152 5.92 2.48 -25.25
N ILE A 153 4.77 1.98 -25.73
CA ILE A 153 4.50 1.86 -27.19
C ILE A 153 4.15 3.22 -27.80
N SER A 154 3.50 4.10 -27.04
CA SER A 154 3.12 5.44 -27.50
C SER A 154 4.32 6.38 -27.61
N ASP A 155 5.27 6.30 -26.69
CA ASP A 155 6.46 7.16 -26.66
C ASP A 155 7.53 6.74 -27.70
N ASN A 156 7.39 5.57 -28.31
CA ASN A 156 8.24 5.06 -29.39
C ASN A 156 7.69 5.36 -30.80
N LYS A 157 6.61 6.11 -30.93
CA LYS A 157 6.07 6.61 -32.21
C LYS A 157 6.30 8.11 -32.37
#